data_75a426e6366d8f219fc94a8fa55da1d9
#
_entry.id   75a426e6366d8f219fc94a8fa55da1d9
#
_cell.length_a   1.000
_cell.length_b   1.000
_cell.length_c   1.000
_cell.angle_alpha   90.00
_cell.angle_beta   90.00
_cell.angle_gamma   90.00
#
_symmetry.space_group_name_H-M   'P 1'
#
loop_
_entity.id
_entity.type
_entity.pdbx_description
1 polymer ?
#
loop_
_entity_poly.entity_id
_entity_poly.type
_entity_poly.pdbx_seq_one_letter_code
_entity_poly.pdbx_strand_id
1 'polypeptide(L)'
;MNDDPLIRQLRQQISDTDRSIVDAINARLRLVARLKRYKESRGIGFVDPEREEWMLQYLQRANRGPLSKDGLLELFEEILDLTKREVRRGEETQ
;
A
#
# COMPACT_ATOMS: atom_id res chain seq x y z
N MET A 1 -31.67 5.14 -11.67
CA MET A 1 -30.38 4.53 -12.04
C MET A 1 -29.93 5.13 -13.38
N ASN A 2 -28.64 5.51 -13.47
CA ASN A 2 -28.14 6.19 -14.66
C ASN A 2 -27.66 5.14 -15.69
N ASP A 3 -28.31 5.11 -16.85
CA ASP A 3 -28.01 4.15 -17.92
C ASP A 3 -27.08 4.70 -19.00
N ASP A 4 -26.46 5.86 -18.76
CA ASP A 4 -25.52 6.45 -19.70
C ASP A 4 -24.35 5.48 -19.94
N PRO A 5 -24.09 5.10 -21.20
CA PRO A 5 -23.01 4.14 -21.50
C PRO A 5 -21.63 4.61 -21.06
N LEU A 6 -21.34 5.90 -21.17
CA LEU A 6 -20.05 6.44 -20.75
C LEU A 6 -19.88 6.36 -19.23
N ILE A 7 -20.94 6.67 -18.47
CA ILE A 7 -20.91 6.56 -17.02
C ILE A 7 -20.65 5.12 -16.59
N ARG A 8 -21.33 4.16 -17.23
CA ARG A 8 -21.12 2.73 -16.92
C ARG A 8 -19.70 2.30 -17.23
N GLN A 9 -19.17 2.76 -18.37
CA GLN A 9 -17.79 2.44 -18.77
C GLN A 9 -16.77 2.99 -17.76
N LEU A 10 -16.93 4.25 -17.37
CA LEU A 10 -16.02 4.89 -16.41
C LEU A 10 -16.10 4.21 -15.04
N ARG A 11 -17.30 3.85 -14.59
CA ARG A 11 -17.46 3.11 -13.33
C ARG A 11 -16.80 1.75 -13.38
N GLN A 12 -16.87 1.06 -14.53
CA GLN A 12 -16.20 -0.23 -14.69
C GLN A 12 -14.69 -0.06 -14.61
N GLN A 13 -14.14 0.97 -15.26
CA GLN A 13 -12.71 1.25 -15.21
C GLN A 13 -12.26 1.59 -13.79
N ILE A 14 -13.06 2.35 -13.04
CA ILE A 14 -12.79 2.66 -11.64
C ILE A 14 -12.76 1.37 -10.80
N SER A 15 -13.76 0.50 -11.00
CA SER A 15 -13.84 -0.77 -10.27
C SER A 15 -12.64 -1.68 -10.56
N ASP A 16 -12.22 -1.72 -11.82
CA ASP A 16 -11.05 -2.51 -12.22
C ASP A 16 -9.78 -1.96 -11.57
N THR A 17 -9.66 -0.63 -11.50
CA THR A 17 -8.54 0.03 -10.83
C THR A 17 -8.57 -0.23 -9.33
N ASP A 18 -9.74 -0.18 -8.70
CA ASP A 18 -9.89 -0.49 -7.28
C ASP A 18 -9.43 -1.90 -6.97
N ARG A 19 -9.76 -2.85 -7.83
CA ARG A 19 -9.30 -4.24 -7.69
C ARG A 19 -7.77 -4.31 -7.77
N SER A 20 -7.17 -3.56 -8.68
CA SER A 20 -5.70 -3.49 -8.80
C SER A 20 -5.06 -2.92 -7.53
N ILE A 21 -5.71 -1.94 -6.90
CA ILE A 21 -5.25 -1.39 -5.63
C ILE A 21 -5.26 -2.48 -4.54
N VAL A 22 -6.36 -3.22 -4.43
CA VAL A 22 -6.46 -4.31 -3.44
C VAL A 22 -5.40 -5.37 -3.69
N ASP A 23 -5.22 -5.78 -4.95
CA ASP A 23 -4.20 -6.77 -5.32
C ASP A 23 -2.79 -6.28 -4.97
N ALA A 24 -2.50 -5.01 -5.21
CA ALA A 24 -1.20 -4.41 -4.89
C ALA A 24 -0.97 -4.34 -3.38
N ILE A 25 -1.98 -3.97 -2.60
CA ILE A 25 -1.89 -3.95 -1.14
C ILE A 25 -1.62 -5.36 -0.61
N ASN A 26 -2.34 -6.36 -1.12
CA ASN A 26 -2.14 -7.74 -0.68
C ASN A 26 -0.73 -8.25 -1.01
N ALA A 27 -0.23 -7.93 -2.20
CA ALA A 27 1.14 -8.29 -2.60
C ALA A 27 2.16 -7.64 -1.67
N ARG A 28 1.95 -6.36 -1.35
CA ARG A 28 2.83 -5.63 -0.44
C ARG A 28 2.82 -6.23 0.95
N LEU A 29 1.66 -6.58 1.48
CA LEU A 29 1.54 -7.21 2.80
C LEU A 29 2.27 -8.55 2.87
N ARG A 30 2.16 -9.38 1.82
CA ARG A 30 2.89 -10.65 1.77
C ARG A 30 4.40 -10.45 1.79
N LEU A 31 4.89 -9.46 1.04
CA LEU A 31 6.32 -9.16 0.99
C LEU A 31 6.84 -8.62 2.33
N VAL A 32 6.08 -7.73 2.96
CA VAL A 32 6.46 -7.17 4.26
C VAL A 32 6.47 -8.25 5.33
N ALA A 33 5.49 -9.16 5.32
CA ALA A 33 5.46 -10.29 6.26
C ALA A 33 6.68 -11.20 6.09
N ARG A 34 7.09 -11.47 4.85
CA ARG A 34 8.32 -12.24 4.58
C ARG A 34 9.56 -11.52 5.08
N LEU A 35 9.64 -10.22 4.82
CA LEU A 35 10.77 -9.41 5.27
C LEU A 35 10.86 -9.42 6.79
N LYS A 36 9.74 -9.26 7.47
CA LYS A 36 9.70 -9.28 8.93
C LYS A 36 10.22 -10.60 9.49
N ARG A 37 9.73 -11.74 8.96
CA ARG A 37 10.20 -13.07 9.39
C ARG A 37 11.69 -13.24 9.16
N TYR A 38 12.19 -12.78 8.01
CA TYR A 38 13.61 -12.86 7.71
C TYR A 38 14.44 -12.05 8.69
N LYS A 39 14.03 -10.81 8.95
CA LYS A 39 14.73 -9.93 9.91
C LYS A 39 14.74 -10.55 11.31
N GLU A 40 13.62 -11.10 11.75
CA GLU A 40 13.53 -11.79 13.05
C GLU A 40 14.51 -12.96 13.14
N SER A 41 14.63 -13.74 12.07
CA SER A 41 15.56 -14.86 12.02
C SER A 41 17.02 -14.40 12.11
N ARG A 42 17.30 -13.15 11.79
CA ARG A 42 18.64 -12.58 11.83
C ARG A 42 18.86 -11.66 13.03
N GLY A 43 17.89 -11.55 13.92
CA GLY A 43 17.98 -10.65 15.08
C GLY A 43 17.94 -9.18 14.73
N ILE A 44 17.35 -8.82 13.57
CA ILE A 44 17.25 -7.44 13.10
C ILE A 44 15.86 -6.90 13.44
N GLY A 45 15.78 -5.66 13.92
CA GLY A 45 14.52 -5.00 14.23
C GLY A 45 13.69 -4.76 12.97
N PHE A 46 12.35 -4.84 13.11
CA PHE A 46 11.44 -4.70 11.98
C PHE A 46 11.30 -3.25 11.51
N VAL A 47 11.14 -2.31 12.44
CA VAL A 47 10.91 -0.90 12.09
C VAL A 47 12.22 -0.25 11.66
N ASP A 48 12.19 0.42 10.52
CA ASP A 48 13.35 1.10 9.94
C ASP A 48 12.91 2.49 9.45
N PRO A 49 13.02 3.52 10.32
CA PRO A 49 12.59 4.87 9.93
C PRO A 49 13.34 5.45 8.74
N GLU A 50 14.61 5.11 8.56
CA GLU A 50 15.39 5.60 7.41
C GLU A 50 14.86 5.02 6.11
N ARG A 51 14.46 3.75 6.13
CA ARG A 51 13.86 3.10 4.96
C ARG A 51 12.50 3.69 4.63
N GLU A 52 11.69 3.99 5.64
CA GLU A 52 10.37 4.63 5.44
C GLU A 52 10.55 6.02 4.81
N GLU A 53 11.50 6.80 5.28
CA GLU A 53 11.83 8.12 4.72
C GLU A 53 12.28 8.00 3.27
N TRP A 54 13.19 7.07 2.99
CA TRP A 54 13.69 6.82 1.63
C TRP A 54 12.55 6.47 0.68
N MET A 55 11.65 5.60 1.12
CA MET A 55 10.51 5.16 0.33
C MET A 55 9.59 6.32 -0.04
N LEU A 56 9.28 7.20 0.93
CA LEU A 56 8.44 8.36 0.69
C LEU A 56 9.07 9.29 -0.35
N GLN A 57 10.38 9.54 -0.24
CA GLN A 57 11.10 10.35 -1.23
C GLN A 57 11.10 9.71 -2.62
N TYR A 58 11.32 8.41 -2.67
CA TYR A 58 11.30 7.64 -3.92
C TYR A 58 9.93 7.75 -4.60
N LEU A 59 8.84 7.56 -3.84
CA LEU A 59 7.48 7.59 -4.37
C LEU A 59 7.08 9.00 -4.82
N GLN A 60 7.54 10.03 -4.11
CA GLN A 60 7.30 11.41 -4.55
C GLN A 60 7.91 11.67 -5.92
N ARG A 61 9.14 11.18 -6.15
CA ARG A 61 9.80 11.33 -7.46
C ARG A 61 9.13 10.49 -8.55
N ALA A 62 8.60 9.33 -8.18
CA ALA A 62 7.94 8.44 -9.13
C ALA A 62 6.52 8.87 -9.48
N ASN A 63 5.88 9.66 -8.63
CA ASN A 63 4.50 10.09 -8.81
C ASN A 63 4.41 11.15 -9.92
N ARG A 64 3.63 10.84 -10.96
CA ARG A 64 3.43 11.73 -12.11
C ARG A 64 2.07 12.43 -12.08
N GLY A 65 1.36 12.35 -10.96
CA GLY A 65 0.04 12.93 -10.84
C GLY A 65 -1.03 12.09 -11.54
N PRO A 66 -2.28 12.43 -11.40
CA PRO A 66 -2.84 13.64 -10.75
C PRO A 66 -2.82 13.64 -9.22
N LEU A 67 -2.37 12.58 -8.54
CA LEU A 67 -2.27 12.58 -7.09
C LEU A 67 -1.28 13.67 -6.63
N SER A 68 -1.71 14.56 -5.72
CA SER A 68 -0.85 15.60 -5.19
C SER A 68 0.23 15.02 -4.27
N LYS A 69 1.29 15.80 -4.04
CA LYS A 69 2.33 15.43 -3.08
C LYS A 69 1.75 15.20 -1.69
N ASP A 70 0.88 16.11 -1.23
CA ASP A 70 0.25 15.99 0.09
C ASP A 70 -0.63 14.76 0.17
N GLY A 71 -1.41 14.49 -0.88
CA GLY A 71 -2.24 13.28 -0.94
C GLY A 71 -1.41 12.01 -0.92
N LEU A 72 -0.26 12.01 -1.60
CA LEU A 72 0.65 10.87 -1.58
C LEU A 72 1.18 10.60 -0.17
N LEU A 73 1.58 11.65 0.54
CA LEU A 73 2.08 11.51 1.91
C LEU A 73 1.00 11.00 2.86
N GLU A 74 -0.22 11.53 2.75
CA GLU A 74 -1.36 11.07 3.54
C GLU A 74 -1.65 9.58 3.28
N LEU A 75 -1.67 9.21 2.00
CA LEU A 75 -1.94 7.82 1.61
C LEU A 75 -0.90 6.86 2.17
N PHE A 76 0.37 7.17 2.03
CA PHE A 76 1.43 6.25 2.47
C PHE A 76 1.59 6.24 3.98
N GLU A 77 1.29 7.31 4.69
CA GLU A 77 1.20 7.28 6.15
C GLU A 77 0.17 6.24 6.60
N GLU A 78 -1.01 6.22 5.96
CA GLU A 78 -2.05 5.22 6.25
C GLU A 78 -1.61 3.81 5.83
N ILE A 79 -0.96 3.66 4.69
CA ILE A 79 -0.47 2.36 4.23
C ILE A 79 0.56 1.79 5.20
N LEU A 80 1.49 2.63 5.70
CA LEU A 80 2.49 2.19 6.67
C LEU A 80 1.84 1.74 7.98
N ASP A 81 0.90 2.53 8.49
CA ASP A 81 0.18 2.19 9.72
C ASP A 81 -0.64 0.92 9.56
N LEU A 82 -1.38 0.81 8.44
CA LEU A 82 -2.18 -0.37 8.12
C LEU A 82 -1.30 -1.61 8.00
N THR A 83 -0.15 -1.47 7.36
CA THR A 83 0.79 -2.57 7.20
C THR A 83 1.21 -3.16 8.55
N LYS A 84 1.55 -2.30 9.49
CA LYS A 84 1.95 -2.74 10.83
C LYS A 84 0.82 -3.48 11.54
N ARG A 85 -0.40 -2.96 11.43
CA ARG A 85 -1.59 -3.59 12.02
C ARG A 85 -1.90 -4.94 11.38
N GLU A 86 -1.85 -5.00 10.04
CA GLU A 86 -2.20 -6.23 9.32
C GLU A 86 -1.17 -7.33 9.48
N VAL A 87 0.10 -6.99 9.53
CA VAL A 87 1.15 -7.97 9.80
C VAL A 87 0.97 -8.55 11.21
N ARG A 88 0.61 -7.73 12.19
CA ARG A 88 0.31 -8.18 13.54
C ARG A 88 -0.92 -9.11 13.56
N ARG A 89 -1.99 -8.74 12.83
CA ARG A 89 -3.19 -9.60 12.71
C ARG A 89 -2.85 -10.97 12.13
N GLY A 90 -2.01 -11.01 11.10
CA GLY A 90 -1.57 -12.25 10.51
C GLY A 90 -0.83 -13.15 11.49
N GLU A 91 -0.02 -12.58 12.36
CA GLU A 91 0.69 -13.32 13.40
C GLU A 91 -0.26 -13.88 14.46
N GLU A 92 -1.29 -13.11 14.81
CA GLU A 92 -2.27 -13.52 15.83
C GLU A 92 -3.16 -14.66 15.37
N THR A 93 -3.34 -14.84 14.06
CA THR A 93 -4.22 -15.87 13.50
C THR A 93 -3.51 -17.18 13.15
N GLN A 94 -2.22 -17.26 13.37
CA GLN A 94 -1.42 -18.49 13.12
C GLN A 94 -1.38 -19.43 14.30
#